data_ab231529d8e820bedd088e918ae943cd
#
_entry.id   ab231529d8e820bedd088e918ae943cd
#
_cell.length_a   1.000
_cell.length_b   1.000
_cell.length_c   1.000
_cell.angle_alpha   90.00
_cell.angle_beta   90.00
_cell.angle_gamma   90.00
#
_symmetry.space_group_name_H-M   'P 1'
#
loop_
_entity.id
_entity.type
_entity.pdbx_description
1 polymer ?
#
loop_
_entity_poly.entity_id
_entity_poly.type
_entity_poly.pdbx_seq_one_letter_code
_entity_poly.pdbx_strand_id
1 'polypeptide(L)'
;MRQLLMTTALCLLAAPAFAGTRVAVTMTSFDNPFLTILLNGIRDEAKREGNVELLTEDAQLDPAKQLNQIQNFIANGVDAIIVNAVDVDSTAAITRAAVDAKIPLVYVNHPPAELDAGLPEGTAFVGSNELDSGTMEAKAACKLLGGKGRAVILMGPLENHAALVRTKDVEAVFSQPGCRIDIVEKQTANWNRTQAQDLVSSWLTAGLEFDAVIANNDEMAIGAAQALKAAGVAMNDVVITGIDATPDGLAAMKAGDIDATVFQNATKQGEAAVQTAVKLAGKQASERTLWVPFELVTPDNMAAYQK
;
A
#
# COMPACT_ATOMS: atom_id res chain seq x y z
N MET A 1 -47.88 61.79 -20.97
CA MET A 1 -46.88 61.26 -20.02
C MET A 1 -46.69 59.80 -20.36
N ARG A 2 -45.55 59.44 -21.04
CA ARG A 2 -45.18 58.06 -21.41
C ARG A 2 -44.16 57.58 -20.40
N GLN A 3 -44.48 56.58 -19.57
CA GLN A 3 -43.55 55.94 -18.68
C GLN A 3 -42.73 54.91 -19.48
N LEU A 4 -41.40 55.11 -19.49
CA LEU A 4 -40.42 54.18 -20.02
C LEU A 4 -40.12 53.16 -18.92
N LEU A 5 -40.51 51.93 -19.12
CA LEU A 5 -40.10 50.79 -18.31
C LEU A 5 -38.70 50.32 -18.77
N MET A 6 -37.68 50.58 -17.94
CA MET A 6 -36.35 50.09 -18.12
C MET A 6 -36.30 48.65 -17.57
N THR A 7 -36.21 47.64 -18.46
CA THR A 7 -35.96 46.25 -18.10
C THR A 7 -34.47 46.03 -17.95
N THR A 8 -34.00 45.89 -16.71
CA THR A 8 -32.60 45.53 -16.41
C THR A 8 -32.42 44.02 -16.64
N ALA A 9 -31.73 43.65 -17.71
CA ALA A 9 -31.33 42.28 -17.95
C ALA A 9 -30.14 41.94 -17.01
N LEU A 10 -30.41 41.04 -16.04
CA LEU A 10 -29.38 40.49 -15.14
C LEU A 10 -28.64 39.40 -15.92
N CYS A 11 -27.48 39.72 -16.50
CA CYS A 11 -26.56 38.69 -17.04
C CYS A 11 -25.96 37.88 -15.89
N LEU A 12 -26.48 36.70 -15.64
CA LEU A 12 -25.79 35.69 -14.84
C LEU A 12 -24.52 35.27 -15.60
N LEU A 13 -23.37 35.74 -15.14
CA LEU A 13 -22.08 35.18 -15.52
C LEU A 13 -21.99 33.77 -14.95
N ALA A 14 -22.29 32.76 -15.76
CA ALA A 14 -21.97 31.37 -15.46
C ALA A 14 -20.43 31.28 -15.40
N ALA A 15 -19.88 31.02 -14.23
CA ALA A 15 -18.47 30.64 -14.11
C ALA A 15 -18.24 29.41 -15.01
N PRO A 16 -17.12 29.32 -15.74
CA PRO A 16 -16.81 28.13 -16.52
C PRO A 16 -16.80 26.94 -15.56
N ALA A 17 -17.72 26.01 -15.71
CA ALA A 17 -17.67 24.73 -15.03
C ALA A 17 -16.42 24.02 -15.51
N PHE A 18 -15.58 23.56 -14.58
CA PHE A 18 -14.45 22.70 -14.92
C PHE A 18 -15.03 21.49 -15.68
N ALA A 19 -14.64 21.35 -16.94
CA ALA A 19 -15.16 20.28 -17.82
C ALA A 19 -14.44 18.94 -17.60
N GLY A 20 -13.59 18.84 -16.57
CA GLY A 20 -12.79 17.67 -16.23
C GLY A 20 -13.46 16.75 -15.21
N THR A 21 -12.91 15.56 -15.07
CA THR A 21 -13.34 14.56 -14.09
C THR A 21 -12.77 14.90 -12.70
N ARG A 22 -13.62 15.03 -11.71
CA ARG A 22 -13.22 15.28 -10.30
C ARG A 22 -13.04 13.95 -9.57
N VAL A 23 -11.79 13.59 -9.28
CA VAL A 23 -11.44 12.36 -8.57
C VAL A 23 -10.95 12.70 -7.16
N ALA A 24 -11.62 12.13 -6.15
CA ALA A 24 -11.19 12.27 -4.77
C ALA A 24 -10.37 11.05 -4.33
N VAL A 25 -9.36 11.27 -3.51
CA VAL A 25 -8.47 10.23 -2.98
C VAL A 25 -8.37 10.37 -1.47
N THR A 26 -8.61 9.29 -0.74
CA THR A 26 -8.28 9.20 0.68
C THR A 26 -7.27 8.09 0.90
N MET A 27 -6.17 8.44 1.58
CA MET A 27 -5.08 7.53 1.91
C MET A 27 -5.09 7.20 3.39
N THR A 28 -4.64 6.00 3.73
CA THR A 28 -4.46 5.56 5.11
C THR A 28 -3.58 6.52 5.90
N SER A 29 -2.43 6.92 5.32
CA SER A 29 -1.49 7.89 5.87
C SER A 29 -0.62 8.49 4.76
N PHE A 30 -0.18 9.73 4.95
CA PHE A 30 0.83 10.36 4.08
C PHE A 30 2.27 10.14 4.57
N ASP A 31 2.45 9.59 5.77
CA ASP A 31 3.77 9.45 6.40
C ASP A 31 4.50 8.14 6.02
N ASN A 32 3.79 7.18 5.44
CA ASN A 32 4.38 5.91 5.01
C ASN A 32 5.09 6.08 3.65
N PRO A 33 6.40 5.72 3.52
CA PRO A 33 7.17 5.89 2.29
C PRO A 33 6.57 5.18 1.07
N PHE A 34 6.09 3.94 1.21
CA PHE A 34 5.41 3.21 0.13
C PHE A 34 4.13 3.93 -0.31
N LEU A 35 3.29 4.36 0.63
CA LEU A 35 2.05 5.08 0.33
C LEU A 35 2.32 6.46 -0.30
N THR A 36 3.43 7.09 0.03
CA THR A 36 3.89 8.32 -0.64
C THR A 36 4.20 8.07 -2.12
N ILE A 37 4.87 6.96 -2.45
CA ILE A 37 5.14 6.57 -3.84
C ILE A 37 3.83 6.28 -4.58
N LEU A 38 2.91 5.57 -3.95
CA LEU A 38 1.58 5.27 -4.48
C LEU A 38 0.80 6.56 -4.80
N LEU A 39 0.73 7.49 -3.85
CA LEU A 39 0.05 8.78 -4.01
C LEU A 39 0.71 9.63 -5.10
N ASN A 40 2.03 9.61 -5.22
CA ASN A 40 2.72 10.30 -6.31
C ASN A 40 2.38 9.68 -7.67
N GLY A 41 2.30 8.35 -7.78
CA GLY A 41 1.81 7.66 -8.98
C GLY A 41 0.38 8.09 -9.36
N ILE A 42 -0.52 8.21 -8.37
CA ILE A 42 -1.87 8.75 -8.57
C ILE A 42 -1.82 10.20 -9.10
N ARG A 43 -1.02 11.07 -8.46
CA ARG A 43 -0.91 12.48 -8.85
C ARG A 43 -0.34 12.68 -10.24
N ASP A 44 0.67 11.90 -10.59
CA ASP A 44 1.34 12.02 -11.88
C ASP A 44 0.46 11.49 -13.02
N GLU A 45 -0.31 10.42 -12.76
CA GLU A 45 -1.28 9.94 -13.75
C GLU A 45 -2.44 10.94 -13.94
N ALA A 46 -2.98 11.49 -12.86
CA ALA A 46 -4.02 12.51 -12.95
C ALA A 46 -3.57 13.73 -13.79
N LYS A 47 -2.31 14.15 -13.64
CA LYS A 47 -1.71 15.20 -14.49
C LYS A 47 -1.58 14.74 -15.96
N ARG A 48 -1.22 13.49 -16.17
CA ARG A 48 -1.02 12.90 -17.53
C ARG A 48 -2.33 12.81 -18.29
N GLU A 49 -3.43 12.48 -17.61
CA GLU A 49 -4.79 12.50 -18.16
C GLU A 49 -5.23 13.92 -18.56
N GLY A 50 -4.67 14.98 -17.97
CA GLY A 50 -4.81 16.38 -18.36
C GLY A 50 -6.16 17.02 -18.09
N ASN A 51 -7.20 16.22 -17.81
CA ASN A 51 -8.58 16.65 -17.52
C ASN A 51 -9.08 16.12 -16.19
N VAL A 52 -8.20 15.73 -15.25
CA VAL A 52 -8.55 15.25 -13.92
C VAL A 52 -8.21 16.30 -12.86
N GLU A 53 -9.22 16.71 -12.11
CA GLU A 53 -9.06 17.44 -10.85
C GLU A 53 -8.93 16.45 -9.72
N LEU A 54 -7.79 16.47 -9.00
CA LEU A 54 -7.50 15.53 -7.93
C LEU A 54 -7.66 16.21 -6.56
N LEU A 55 -8.51 15.67 -5.71
CA LEU A 55 -8.67 16.04 -4.30
C LEU A 55 -8.02 14.96 -3.45
N THR A 56 -7.10 15.30 -2.54
CA THR A 56 -6.39 14.29 -1.73
C THR A 56 -6.53 14.58 -0.25
N GLU A 57 -6.90 13.57 0.55
CA GLU A 57 -7.01 13.66 2.00
C GLU A 57 -6.27 12.52 2.71
N ASP A 58 -5.75 12.83 3.89
CA ASP A 58 -5.06 11.91 4.79
C ASP A 58 -6.01 11.46 5.90
N ALA A 59 -6.27 10.17 5.99
CA ALA A 59 -7.09 9.59 7.05
C ALA A 59 -6.37 9.52 8.40
N GLN A 60 -5.03 9.61 8.41
CA GLN A 60 -4.22 9.58 9.63
C GLN A 60 -4.46 8.32 10.47
N LEU A 61 -4.57 7.15 9.83
CA LEU A 61 -4.84 5.86 10.44
C LEU A 61 -6.17 5.79 11.20
N ASP A 62 -7.11 6.72 10.93
CA ASP A 62 -8.43 6.76 11.59
C ASP A 62 -9.54 6.35 10.60
N PRO A 63 -10.16 5.14 10.77
CA PRO A 63 -11.21 4.66 9.89
C PRO A 63 -12.47 5.55 9.92
N ALA A 64 -12.80 6.14 11.09
CA ALA A 64 -13.96 7.01 11.21
C ALA A 64 -13.73 8.33 10.46
N LYS A 65 -12.51 8.90 10.54
CA LYS A 65 -12.11 10.05 9.75
C LYS A 65 -12.18 9.72 8.26
N GLN A 66 -11.67 8.55 7.83
CA GLN A 66 -11.74 8.13 6.44
C GLN A 66 -13.18 8.05 5.92
N LEU A 67 -14.08 7.45 6.67
CA LEU A 67 -15.51 7.39 6.30
C LEU A 67 -16.14 8.79 6.19
N ASN A 68 -15.81 9.72 7.11
CA ASN A 68 -16.26 11.10 7.03
C ASN A 68 -15.73 11.82 5.77
N GLN A 69 -14.46 11.57 5.38
CA GLN A 69 -13.89 12.09 4.13
C GLN A 69 -14.67 11.59 2.92
N ILE A 70 -14.99 10.29 2.87
CA ILE A 70 -15.82 9.70 1.81
C ILE A 70 -17.20 10.39 1.72
N GLN A 71 -17.87 10.59 2.86
CA GLN A 71 -19.18 11.26 2.90
C GLN A 71 -19.09 12.70 2.40
N ASN A 72 -18.01 13.41 2.76
CA ASN A 72 -17.74 14.77 2.27
C ASN A 72 -17.49 14.80 0.76
N PHE A 73 -16.73 13.86 0.21
CA PHE A 73 -16.50 13.74 -1.23
C PHE A 73 -17.82 13.51 -1.98
N ILE A 74 -18.66 12.61 -1.45
CA ILE A 74 -20.00 12.36 -1.99
C ILE A 74 -20.87 13.62 -1.97
N ALA A 75 -20.90 14.34 -0.85
CA ALA A 75 -21.67 15.57 -0.70
C ALA A 75 -21.19 16.69 -1.64
N ASN A 76 -19.89 16.73 -1.94
CA ASN A 76 -19.27 17.68 -2.87
C ASN A 76 -19.44 17.28 -4.35
N GLY A 77 -20.07 16.14 -4.65
CA GLY A 77 -20.38 15.71 -6.00
C GLY A 77 -19.15 15.40 -6.84
N VAL A 78 -18.19 14.64 -6.30
CA VAL A 78 -17.06 14.12 -7.07
C VAL A 78 -17.52 13.04 -8.06
N ASP A 79 -16.79 12.85 -9.16
CA ASP A 79 -17.15 11.91 -10.20
C ASP A 79 -16.66 10.48 -9.91
N ALA A 80 -15.61 10.33 -9.09
CA ALA A 80 -15.10 9.04 -8.62
C ALA A 80 -14.29 9.21 -7.32
N ILE A 81 -14.16 8.10 -6.57
CA ILE A 81 -13.40 8.06 -5.33
C ILE A 81 -12.36 6.93 -5.42
N ILE A 82 -11.12 7.23 -5.01
CA ILE A 82 -10.04 6.25 -4.82
C ILE A 82 -9.77 6.14 -3.31
N VAL A 83 -9.70 4.92 -2.79
CA VAL A 83 -9.51 4.65 -1.36
C VAL A 83 -8.34 3.69 -1.16
N ASN A 84 -7.33 4.13 -0.42
CA ASN A 84 -6.41 3.23 0.26
C ASN A 84 -6.94 3.04 1.69
N ALA A 85 -7.64 1.92 1.96
CA ALA A 85 -8.44 1.72 3.17
C ALA A 85 -7.56 1.63 4.43
N VAL A 86 -7.98 2.27 5.53
CA VAL A 86 -7.29 2.19 6.82
C VAL A 86 -7.35 0.77 7.39
N ASP A 87 -8.53 0.18 7.39
CA ASP A 87 -8.76 -1.20 7.81
C ASP A 87 -9.79 -1.91 6.90
N VAL A 88 -9.82 -3.23 6.97
CA VAL A 88 -10.73 -4.05 6.15
C VAL A 88 -12.18 -3.93 6.64
N ASP A 89 -12.41 -3.81 7.94
CA ASP A 89 -13.74 -3.85 8.54
C ASP A 89 -14.57 -2.61 8.16
N SER A 90 -13.93 -1.47 7.97
CA SER A 90 -14.59 -0.22 7.56
C SER A 90 -15.01 -0.22 6.09
N THR A 91 -14.44 -1.09 5.24
CA THR A 91 -14.65 -1.06 3.78
C THR A 91 -16.09 -1.31 3.39
N ALA A 92 -16.84 -2.16 4.09
CA ALA A 92 -18.24 -2.41 3.81
C ALA A 92 -19.11 -1.14 3.95
N ALA A 93 -18.81 -0.28 4.92
CA ALA A 93 -19.51 1.01 5.08
C ALA A 93 -19.13 2.01 3.98
N ILE A 94 -17.84 2.04 3.60
CA ILE A 94 -17.33 2.87 2.49
C ILE A 94 -17.98 2.46 1.17
N THR A 95 -17.95 1.15 0.85
CA THR A 95 -18.58 0.60 -0.36
C THR A 95 -20.07 0.97 -0.43
N ARG A 96 -20.81 0.77 0.67
CA ARG A 96 -22.23 1.10 0.73
C ARG A 96 -22.49 2.58 0.46
N ALA A 97 -21.73 3.47 1.11
CA ALA A 97 -21.90 4.91 0.94
C ALA A 97 -21.69 5.35 -0.53
N ALA A 98 -20.66 4.82 -1.20
CA ALA A 98 -20.39 5.13 -2.61
C ALA A 98 -21.45 4.55 -3.55
N VAL A 99 -21.85 3.28 -3.34
CA VAL A 99 -22.89 2.60 -4.15
C VAL A 99 -24.25 3.30 -4.04
N ASP A 100 -24.69 3.64 -2.82
CA ASP A 100 -25.95 4.34 -2.58
C ASP A 100 -25.97 5.73 -3.27
N ALA A 101 -24.81 6.40 -3.28
CA ALA A 101 -24.63 7.67 -3.97
C ALA A 101 -24.43 7.53 -5.50
N LYS A 102 -24.23 6.30 -6.01
CA LYS A 102 -23.89 5.99 -7.40
C LYS A 102 -22.59 6.67 -7.87
N ILE A 103 -21.63 6.80 -6.96
CA ILE A 103 -20.30 7.32 -7.26
C ILE A 103 -19.34 6.14 -7.41
N PRO A 104 -18.63 6.01 -8.53
CA PRO A 104 -17.59 4.99 -8.73
C PRO A 104 -16.56 4.99 -7.62
N LEU A 105 -16.17 3.79 -7.17
CA LEU A 105 -15.22 3.57 -6.08
C LEU A 105 -14.10 2.65 -6.54
N VAL A 106 -12.86 3.07 -6.35
CA VAL A 106 -11.68 2.26 -6.63
C VAL A 106 -10.89 2.08 -5.34
N TYR A 107 -10.82 0.88 -4.83
CA TYR A 107 -9.87 0.52 -3.79
C TYR A 107 -8.48 0.35 -4.40
N VAL A 108 -7.46 0.88 -3.75
CA VAL A 108 -6.07 0.76 -4.20
C VAL A 108 -5.19 0.21 -3.10
N ASN A 109 -4.34 -0.77 -3.43
CA ASN A 109 -3.38 -1.43 -2.57
C ASN A 109 -4.02 -2.27 -1.44
N HIS A 110 -4.81 -1.68 -0.54
CA HIS A 110 -5.51 -2.40 0.50
C HIS A 110 -6.87 -2.92 -0.02
N PRO A 111 -7.08 -4.25 -0.04
CA PRO A 111 -8.31 -4.82 -0.59
C PRO A 111 -9.51 -4.59 0.33
N PRO A 112 -10.72 -4.42 -0.23
CA PRO A 112 -11.93 -4.42 0.58
C PRO A 112 -12.33 -5.84 1.01
N ALA A 113 -13.12 -5.93 2.08
CA ALA A 113 -13.61 -7.21 2.61
C ALA A 113 -14.39 -8.05 1.59
N GLU A 114 -15.05 -7.40 0.66
CA GLU A 114 -15.89 -8.03 -0.37
C GLU A 114 -15.12 -8.54 -1.59
N LEU A 115 -13.78 -8.37 -1.65
CA LEU A 115 -13.00 -8.70 -2.84
C LEU A 115 -13.23 -10.13 -3.33
N ASP A 116 -13.16 -11.12 -2.43
CA ASP A 116 -13.33 -12.55 -2.75
C ASP A 116 -14.79 -12.92 -3.08
N ALA A 117 -15.75 -12.22 -2.47
CA ALA A 117 -17.18 -12.42 -2.73
C ALA A 117 -17.65 -11.75 -4.02
N GLY A 118 -16.84 -10.88 -4.58
CA GLY A 118 -17.14 -10.09 -5.78
C GLY A 118 -17.60 -8.68 -5.45
N LEU A 119 -16.94 -7.71 -6.09
CA LEU A 119 -17.21 -6.30 -5.89
C LEU A 119 -18.55 -5.88 -6.52
N PRO A 120 -19.30 -4.93 -5.91
CA PRO A 120 -20.50 -4.37 -6.51
C PRO A 120 -20.24 -3.65 -7.84
N GLU A 121 -21.30 -3.39 -8.59
CA GLU A 121 -21.22 -2.56 -9.80
C GLU A 121 -20.73 -1.15 -9.44
N GLY A 122 -19.84 -0.58 -10.27
CA GLY A 122 -19.22 0.72 -10.01
C GLY A 122 -18.06 0.68 -8.99
N THR A 123 -17.72 -0.50 -8.46
CA THR A 123 -16.61 -0.69 -7.54
C THR A 123 -15.51 -1.52 -8.20
N ALA A 124 -14.23 -1.12 -8.02
CA ALA A 124 -13.07 -1.85 -8.50
C ALA A 124 -11.97 -1.92 -7.43
N PHE A 125 -11.04 -2.86 -7.60
CA PHE A 125 -9.82 -2.97 -6.82
C PHE A 125 -8.60 -3.00 -7.74
N VAL A 126 -7.56 -2.24 -7.38
CA VAL A 126 -6.25 -2.24 -8.01
C VAL A 126 -5.19 -2.50 -6.95
N GLY A 127 -4.48 -3.59 -7.06
CA GLY A 127 -3.47 -3.96 -6.06
C GLY A 127 -2.64 -5.16 -6.50
N SER A 128 -1.91 -5.74 -5.56
CA SER A 128 -1.12 -6.94 -5.76
C SER A 128 -1.73 -8.12 -5.00
N ASN A 129 -1.48 -9.33 -5.46
CA ASN A 129 -1.93 -10.54 -4.77
C ASN A 129 -0.98 -10.85 -3.61
N GLU A 130 -1.39 -10.60 -2.39
CA GLU A 130 -0.52 -10.73 -1.22
C GLU A 130 -0.01 -12.15 -0.98
N LEU A 131 -0.69 -13.20 -1.47
CA LEU A 131 -0.22 -14.59 -1.41
C LEU A 131 1.12 -14.80 -2.12
N ASP A 132 1.47 -13.92 -3.07
CA ASP A 132 2.73 -14.04 -3.81
C ASP A 132 3.90 -13.42 -3.02
N SER A 133 3.67 -12.31 -2.30
CA SER A 133 4.73 -11.52 -1.67
C SER A 133 5.45 -12.25 -0.54
N GLY A 134 4.73 -12.71 0.48
CA GLY A 134 5.30 -13.45 1.59
C GLY A 134 5.89 -14.79 1.16
N THR A 135 5.28 -15.45 0.16
CA THR A 135 5.82 -16.68 -0.43
C THR A 135 7.15 -16.43 -1.14
N MET A 136 7.30 -15.35 -1.93
CA MET A 136 8.56 -15.00 -2.61
C MET A 136 9.64 -14.65 -1.59
N GLU A 137 9.33 -13.83 -0.60
CA GLU A 137 10.21 -13.45 0.48
C GLU A 137 10.74 -14.66 1.25
N ALA A 138 9.82 -15.52 1.72
CA ALA A 138 10.18 -16.70 2.50
C ALA A 138 11.01 -17.70 1.71
N LYS A 139 10.74 -17.91 0.42
CA LYS A 139 11.56 -18.77 -0.45
C LYS A 139 12.96 -18.20 -0.64
N ALA A 140 13.10 -16.88 -0.77
CA ALA A 140 14.41 -16.23 -0.86
C ALA A 140 15.19 -16.41 0.44
N ALA A 141 14.59 -16.13 1.60
CA ALA A 141 15.18 -16.34 2.91
C ALA A 141 15.60 -17.81 3.13
N CYS A 142 14.73 -18.75 2.78
CA CYS A 142 15.01 -20.18 2.88
C CYS A 142 16.24 -20.59 2.06
N LYS A 143 16.35 -20.09 0.83
CA LYS A 143 17.50 -20.34 -0.03
C LYS A 143 18.79 -19.76 0.57
N LEU A 144 18.76 -18.53 1.10
CA LEU A 144 19.88 -17.85 1.71
C LEU A 144 20.37 -18.58 2.97
N LEU A 145 19.45 -19.11 3.78
CA LEU A 145 19.75 -19.88 4.98
C LEU A 145 20.14 -21.35 4.71
N GLY A 146 20.09 -21.80 3.45
CA GLY A 146 20.36 -23.21 3.12
C GLY A 146 19.33 -24.19 3.68
N GLY A 147 18.08 -23.74 3.86
CA GLY A 147 16.92 -24.55 4.23
C GLY A 147 16.76 -24.86 5.72
N LYS A 148 17.53 -24.21 6.60
CA LYS A 148 17.45 -24.41 8.06
C LYS A 148 17.92 -23.17 8.80
N GLY A 149 17.46 -22.98 10.04
CA GLY A 149 17.88 -21.87 10.89
C GLY A 149 16.74 -21.42 11.79
N ARG A 150 16.93 -20.28 12.43
CA ARG A 150 15.97 -19.61 13.31
C ARG A 150 15.66 -18.22 12.75
N ALA A 151 14.39 -17.86 12.70
CA ALA A 151 13.98 -16.57 12.18
C ALA A 151 13.09 -15.84 13.18
N VAL A 152 13.15 -14.51 13.13
CA VAL A 152 12.16 -13.63 13.75
C VAL A 152 11.34 -12.95 12.65
N ILE A 153 10.07 -12.63 12.92
CA ILE A 153 9.20 -11.96 11.97
C ILE A 153 8.79 -10.59 12.53
N LEU A 154 9.02 -9.54 11.74
CA LEU A 154 8.52 -8.20 11.97
C LEU A 154 7.24 -8.00 11.17
N MET A 155 6.11 -7.91 11.88
CA MET A 155 4.79 -7.83 11.27
C MET A 155 4.33 -6.38 11.10
N GLY A 156 3.54 -6.12 10.07
CA GLY A 156 2.70 -4.92 10.00
C GLY A 156 1.57 -4.93 11.05
N PRO A 157 0.67 -3.91 11.04
CA PRO A 157 -0.49 -3.87 11.91
C PRO A 157 -1.40 -5.09 11.73
N LEU A 158 -1.94 -5.62 12.83
CA LEU A 158 -2.78 -6.83 12.78
C LEU A 158 -4.13 -6.62 12.11
N GLU A 159 -4.57 -5.37 11.96
CA GLU A 159 -5.78 -4.96 11.23
C GLU A 159 -5.55 -4.89 9.72
N ASN A 160 -4.31 -5.05 9.27
CA ASN A 160 -3.95 -4.96 7.85
C ASN A 160 -3.87 -6.35 7.22
N HIS A 161 -4.64 -6.56 6.16
CA HIS A 161 -4.70 -7.83 5.43
C HIS A 161 -3.31 -8.30 4.94
N ALA A 162 -2.50 -7.41 4.36
CA ALA A 162 -1.19 -7.76 3.85
C ALA A 162 -0.25 -8.28 4.96
N ALA A 163 -0.26 -7.65 6.15
CA ALA A 163 0.56 -8.10 7.27
C ALA A 163 0.23 -9.53 7.69
N LEU A 164 -1.05 -9.87 7.75
CA LEU A 164 -1.51 -11.21 8.14
C LEU A 164 -1.14 -12.26 7.08
N VAL A 165 -1.38 -11.94 5.79
CA VAL A 165 -1.11 -12.87 4.68
C VAL A 165 0.38 -13.11 4.52
N ARG A 166 1.19 -12.04 4.46
CA ARG A 166 2.66 -12.13 4.37
C ARG A 166 3.26 -13.00 5.47
N THR A 167 2.82 -12.77 6.71
CA THR A 167 3.27 -13.58 7.85
C THR A 167 2.88 -15.04 7.72
N LYS A 168 1.61 -15.32 7.37
CA LYS A 168 1.11 -16.69 7.18
C LYS A 168 1.83 -17.43 6.06
N ASP A 169 2.17 -16.74 4.98
CA ASP A 169 2.92 -17.32 3.87
C ASP A 169 4.34 -17.69 4.28
N VAL A 170 5.01 -16.84 5.07
CA VAL A 170 6.32 -17.15 5.66
C VAL A 170 6.23 -18.41 6.51
N GLU A 171 5.26 -18.51 7.42
CA GLU A 171 5.03 -19.70 8.25
C GLU A 171 4.79 -20.94 7.40
N ALA A 172 4.00 -20.83 6.34
CA ALA A 172 3.70 -21.94 5.44
C ALA A 172 4.94 -22.42 4.68
N VAL A 173 5.78 -21.51 4.17
CA VAL A 173 7.01 -21.89 3.44
C VAL A 173 8.04 -22.49 4.40
N PHE A 174 8.23 -21.91 5.59
CA PHE A 174 9.23 -22.37 6.55
C PHE A 174 8.91 -23.74 7.16
N SER A 175 7.66 -24.18 7.08
CA SER A 175 7.23 -25.52 7.50
C SER A 175 7.37 -26.59 6.41
N GLN A 176 7.74 -26.25 5.17
CA GLN A 176 7.82 -27.20 4.05
C GLN A 176 9.03 -28.13 4.13
N PRO A 177 8.95 -29.34 3.58
CA PRO A 177 10.11 -30.19 3.39
C PRO A 177 11.21 -29.47 2.60
N GLY A 178 12.42 -29.38 3.17
CA GLY A 178 13.55 -28.66 2.55
C GLY A 178 13.70 -27.20 2.99
N CYS A 179 12.72 -26.69 3.76
CA CYS A 179 12.81 -25.38 4.39
C CYS A 179 12.34 -25.48 5.85
N ARG A 180 13.20 -25.95 6.74
CA ARG A 180 12.90 -26.08 8.17
C ARG A 180 13.56 -24.95 8.94
N ILE A 181 12.85 -23.81 8.99
CA ILE A 181 13.28 -22.64 9.72
C ILE A 181 12.32 -22.44 10.88
N ASP A 182 12.88 -22.42 12.10
CA ASP A 182 12.10 -22.23 13.32
C ASP A 182 11.82 -20.76 13.52
N ILE A 183 10.55 -20.36 13.57
CA ILE A 183 10.16 -19.00 13.92
C ILE A 183 10.22 -18.90 15.44
N VAL A 184 11.24 -18.20 15.95
CA VAL A 184 11.51 -18.12 17.40
C VAL A 184 10.79 -16.93 18.04
N GLU A 185 10.43 -15.91 17.25
CA GLU A 185 9.63 -14.78 17.71
C GLU A 185 8.93 -14.11 16.52
N LYS A 186 7.76 -13.55 16.76
CA LYS A 186 7.08 -12.68 15.79
C LYS A 186 6.28 -11.60 16.52
N GLN A 187 6.44 -10.36 16.10
CA GLN A 187 5.78 -9.22 16.73
C GLN A 187 5.51 -8.09 15.74
N THR A 188 4.45 -7.30 15.99
CA THR A 188 4.13 -6.16 15.14
C THR A 188 5.06 -4.99 15.40
N ALA A 189 5.57 -4.40 14.32
CA ALA A 189 6.30 -3.14 14.30
C ALA A 189 5.61 -2.09 13.41
N ASN A 190 4.35 -2.34 13.03
CA ASN A 190 3.42 -1.38 12.43
C ASN A 190 3.95 -0.64 11.18
N TRP A 191 4.65 -1.35 10.28
CA TRP A 191 5.31 -0.78 9.09
C TRP A 191 6.35 0.30 9.42
N ASN A 192 6.81 0.39 10.67
CA ASN A 192 7.59 1.50 11.20
C ASN A 192 9.04 1.08 11.50
N ARG A 193 9.99 1.82 10.91
CA ARG A 193 11.43 1.59 11.05
C ARG A 193 11.90 1.65 12.50
N THR A 194 11.48 2.67 13.25
CA THR A 194 11.90 2.86 14.64
C THR A 194 11.35 1.78 15.54
N GLN A 195 10.07 1.41 15.40
CA GLN A 195 9.49 0.32 16.19
C GLN A 195 10.17 -1.02 15.91
N ALA A 196 10.53 -1.29 14.65
CA ALA A 196 11.28 -2.49 14.27
C ALA A 196 12.69 -2.48 14.90
N GLN A 197 13.39 -1.34 14.87
CA GLN A 197 14.67 -1.17 15.53
C GLN A 197 14.60 -1.44 17.03
N ASP A 198 13.59 -0.89 17.71
CA ASP A 198 13.39 -1.06 19.16
C ASP A 198 13.09 -2.53 19.51
N LEU A 199 12.25 -3.21 18.71
CA LEU A 199 11.94 -4.63 18.91
C LEU A 199 13.17 -5.51 18.76
N VAL A 200 13.92 -5.36 17.67
CA VAL A 200 15.12 -6.16 17.42
C VAL A 200 16.18 -5.87 18.50
N SER A 201 16.36 -4.62 18.91
CA SER A 201 17.25 -4.25 20.01
C SER A 201 16.84 -4.93 21.32
N SER A 202 15.54 -5.01 21.60
CA SER A 202 14.99 -5.70 22.78
C SER A 202 15.24 -7.19 22.72
N TRP A 203 15.06 -7.85 21.59
CA TRP A 203 15.33 -9.27 21.40
C TRP A 203 16.82 -9.60 21.59
N LEU A 204 17.72 -8.78 21.01
CA LEU A 204 19.15 -8.94 21.19
C LEU A 204 19.57 -8.77 22.66
N THR A 205 19.00 -7.79 23.36
CA THR A 205 19.25 -7.55 24.80
C THR A 205 18.77 -8.71 25.66
N ALA A 206 17.65 -9.35 25.26
CA ALA A 206 17.13 -10.55 25.93
C ALA A 206 17.93 -11.82 25.63
N GLY A 207 18.95 -11.74 24.76
CA GLY A 207 19.79 -12.88 24.37
C GLY A 207 19.08 -13.83 23.38
N LEU A 208 18.04 -13.36 22.66
CA LEU A 208 17.38 -14.15 21.63
C LEU A 208 18.34 -14.34 20.45
N GLU A 209 18.60 -15.58 20.11
CA GLU A 209 19.45 -15.93 18.97
C GLU A 209 18.60 -16.27 17.75
N PHE A 210 18.91 -15.67 16.61
CA PHE A 210 18.27 -15.91 15.32
C PHE A 210 19.25 -15.72 14.16
N ASP A 211 18.98 -16.39 13.05
CA ASP A 211 19.80 -16.39 11.84
C ASP A 211 19.17 -15.51 10.74
N ALA A 212 17.91 -15.11 10.91
CA ALA A 212 17.21 -14.25 9.95
C ALA A 212 16.17 -13.33 10.60
N VAL A 213 15.98 -12.17 9.96
CA VAL A 213 14.85 -11.26 10.18
C VAL A 213 14.02 -11.20 8.90
N ILE A 214 12.77 -11.61 9.01
CA ILE A 214 11.78 -11.55 7.92
C ILE A 214 10.84 -10.38 8.21
N ALA A 215 10.90 -9.34 7.42
CA ALA A 215 10.14 -8.13 7.67
C ALA A 215 9.03 -7.94 6.63
N ASN A 216 7.80 -7.79 7.06
CA ASN A 216 6.67 -7.60 6.15
C ASN A 216 6.79 -6.35 5.26
N ASN A 217 7.76 -5.44 5.50
CA ASN A 217 8.15 -4.37 4.58
C ASN A 217 9.60 -3.91 4.76
N ASP A 218 10.12 -3.13 3.81
CA ASP A 218 11.49 -2.62 3.81
C ASP A 218 11.80 -1.69 4.99
N GLU A 219 10.84 -0.86 5.42
CA GLU A 219 11.06 0.05 6.54
C GLU A 219 11.41 -0.71 7.83
N MET A 220 10.69 -1.80 8.09
CA MET A 220 10.99 -2.66 9.24
C MET A 220 12.30 -3.45 9.05
N ALA A 221 12.61 -3.90 7.82
CA ALA A 221 13.89 -4.53 7.51
C ALA A 221 15.07 -3.60 7.76
N ILE A 222 14.96 -2.33 7.35
CA ILE A 222 15.98 -1.30 7.62
C ILE A 222 16.13 -1.07 9.13
N GLY A 223 15.01 -0.99 9.88
CA GLY A 223 15.04 -0.87 11.33
C GLY A 223 15.78 -2.02 12.01
N ALA A 224 15.54 -3.26 11.55
CA ALA A 224 16.25 -4.44 12.02
C ALA A 224 17.76 -4.35 11.76
N ALA A 225 18.16 -3.97 10.54
CA ALA A 225 19.55 -3.79 10.17
C ALA A 225 20.25 -2.73 11.05
N GLN A 226 19.57 -1.63 11.36
CA GLN A 226 20.08 -0.60 12.27
C GLN A 226 20.30 -1.12 13.68
N ALA A 227 19.39 -1.93 14.23
CA ALA A 227 19.52 -2.55 15.55
C ALA A 227 20.70 -3.52 15.60
N LEU A 228 20.84 -4.39 14.60
CA LEU A 228 21.96 -5.35 14.50
C LEU A 228 23.30 -4.65 14.42
N LYS A 229 23.44 -3.62 13.60
CA LYS A 229 24.66 -2.80 13.50
C LYS A 229 24.99 -2.10 14.81
N ALA A 230 23.99 -1.54 15.49
CA ALA A 230 24.17 -0.89 16.79
C ALA A 230 24.66 -1.87 17.87
N ALA A 231 24.25 -3.14 17.79
CA ALA A 231 24.69 -4.22 18.65
C ALA A 231 26.06 -4.82 18.24
N GLY A 232 26.65 -4.37 17.13
CA GLY A 232 27.93 -4.88 16.63
C GLY A 232 27.86 -6.25 15.95
N VAL A 233 26.65 -6.66 15.52
CA VAL A 233 26.44 -7.91 14.76
C VAL A 233 26.91 -7.68 13.31
N ALA A 234 27.68 -8.62 12.80
CA ALA A 234 28.12 -8.56 11.40
C ALA A 234 26.94 -8.86 10.47
N MET A 235 26.69 -7.99 9.49
CA MET A 235 25.51 -8.11 8.61
C MET A 235 25.47 -9.42 7.81
N ASN A 236 26.63 -10.02 7.53
CA ASN A 236 26.71 -11.31 6.84
C ASN A 236 26.32 -12.53 7.72
N ASP A 237 26.13 -12.32 9.03
CA ASP A 237 25.77 -13.39 9.96
C ASP A 237 24.25 -13.54 10.11
N VAL A 238 23.46 -12.58 9.63
CA VAL A 238 22.00 -12.57 9.74
C VAL A 238 21.39 -12.21 8.40
N VAL A 239 20.52 -13.07 7.87
CA VAL A 239 19.76 -12.80 6.65
C VAL A 239 18.62 -11.82 6.95
N ILE A 240 18.50 -10.75 6.18
CA ILE A 240 17.41 -9.78 6.31
C ILE A 240 16.66 -9.70 5.00
N THR A 241 15.34 -9.88 5.07
CA THR A 241 14.46 -9.73 3.92
C THR A 241 13.36 -8.71 4.18
N GLY A 242 12.83 -8.12 3.11
CA GLY A 242 11.74 -7.16 3.15
C GLY A 242 10.80 -7.28 1.97
N ILE A 243 9.84 -6.38 1.90
CA ILE A 243 8.89 -6.21 0.79
C ILE A 243 8.75 -4.73 0.53
N ASP A 244 8.59 -4.33 -0.70
CA ASP A 244 8.28 -3.06 -1.36
C ASP A 244 9.33 -2.71 -2.43
N ALA A 245 10.61 -2.99 -2.20
CA ALA A 245 11.77 -2.48 -2.95
C ALA A 245 11.70 -0.95 -3.10
N THR A 246 11.45 -0.26 -1.98
CA THR A 246 11.49 1.21 -1.93
C THR A 246 12.88 1.73 -2.24
N PRO A 247 13.05 3.03 -2.62
CA PRO A 247 14.37 3.61 -2.81
C PRO A 247 15.30 3.41 -1.59
N ASP A 248 14.77 3.53 -0.37
CA ASP A 248 15.53 3.29 0.87
C ASP A 248 15.86 1.80 1.04
N GLY A 249 14.92 0.89 0.75
CA GLY A 249 15.14 -0.56 0.75
C GLY A 249 16.21 -0.98 -0.24
N LEU A 250 16.18 -0.45 -1.47
CA LEU A 250 17.21 -0.70 -2.48
C LEU A 250 18.57 -0.10 -2.09
N ALA A 251 18.58 1.06 -1.42
CA ALA A 251 19.82 1.65 -0.89
C ALA A 251 20.39 0.78 0.24
N ALA A 252 19.56 0.26 1.12
CA ALA A 252 19.96 -0.67 2.18
C ALA A 252 20.49 -1.99 1.59
N MET A 253 19.84 -2.55 0.56
CA MET A 253 20.35 -3.73 -0.16
C MET A 253 21.71 -3.46 -0.80
N LYS A 254 21.89 -2.30 -1.44
CA LYS A 254 23.18 -1.90 -2.02
C LYS A 254 24.28 -1.77 -0.96
N ALA A 255 23.93 -1.39 0.26
CA ALA A 255 24.86 -1.31 1.39
C ALA A 255 25.17 -2.68 2.02
N GLY A 256 24.47 -3.75 1.62
CA GLY A 256 24.58 -5.09 2.21
C GLY A 256 23.81 -5.25 3.52
N ASP A 257 22.76 -4.45 3.73
CA ASP A 257 21.93 -4.44 4.93
C ASP A 257 20.64 -5.26 4.76
N ILE A 258 20.23 -5.50 3.53
CA ILE A 258 19.08 -6.32 3.14
C ILE A 258 19.52 -7.27 2.04
N ASP A 259 19.23 -8.56 2.18
CA ASP A 259 19.66 -9.61 1.25
C ASP A 259 18.66 -9.86 0.12
N ALA A 260 17.38 -9.66 0.39
CA ALA A 260 16.31 -9.75 -0.62
C ALA A 260 15.13 -8.86 -0.23
N THR A 261 14.45 -8.33 -1.24
CA THR A 261 13.15 -7.67 -1.07
C THR A 261 12.20 -8.10 -2.20
N VAL A 262 10.91 -7.87 -2.03
CA VAL A 262 9.92 -8.15 -3.05
C VAL A 262 9.34 -6.83 -3.54
N PHE A 263 9.58 -6.50 -4.81
CA PHE A 263 9.10 -5.25 -5.40
C PHE A 263 7.59 -5.24 -5.49
N GLN A 264 6.97 -4.25 -4.86
CA GLN A 264 5.58 -3.88 -5.01
C GLN A 264 5.49 -2.59 -5.82
N ASN A 265 4.92 -2.63 -7.03
CA ASN A 265 4.92 -1.48 -7.93
C ASN A 265 3.85 -0.45 -7.56
N ALA A 266 4.12 0.35 -6.52
CA ALA A 266 3.23 1.39 -6.00
C ALA A 266 2.82 2.40 -7.09
N THR A 267 3.79 2.85 -7.91
CA THR A 267 3.54 3.79 -9.01
C THR A 267 2.51 3.23 -9.98
N LYS A 268 2.67 1.97 -10.41
CA LYS A 268 1.74 1.34 -11.36
C LYS A 268 0.37 1.09 -10.74
N GLN A 269 0.29 0.77 -9.44
CA GLN A 269 -0.99 0.68 -8.74
C GLN A 269 -1.71 2.04 -8.75
N GLY A 270 -0.98 3.14 -8.46
CA GLY A 270 -1.53 4.49 -8.49
C GLY A 270 -2.02 4.91 -9.88
N GLU A 271 -1.20 4.68 -10.93
CA GLU A 271 -1.57 4.93 -12.32
C GLU A 271 -2.85 4.19 -12.71
N ALA A 272 -2.88 2.88 -12.46
CA ALA A 272 -4.02 2.04 -12.80
C ALA A 272 -5.29 2.42 -12.01
N ALA A 273 -5.16 2.88 -10.76
CA ALA A 273 -6.29 3.34 -9.96
C ALA A 273 -6.95 4.59 -10.57
N VAL A 274 -6.15 5.57 -11.03
CA VAL A 274 -6.68 6.78 -11.70
C VAL A 274 -7.35 6.41 -13.02
N GLN A 275 -6.69 5.61 -13.87
CA GLN A 275 -7.27 5.16 -15.14
C GLN A 275 -8.59 4.41 -14.96
N THR A 276 -8.67 3.56 -13.91
CA THR A 276 -9.89 2.84 -13.56
C THR A 276 -10.98 3.80 -13.10
N ALA A 277 -10.65 4.76 -12.21
CA ALA A 277 -11.59 5.75 -11.71
C ALA A 277 -12.17 6.62 -12.85
N VAL A 278 -11.32 7.10 -13.76
CA VAL A 278 -11.74 7.90 -14.93
C VAL A 278 -12.65 7.10 -15.87
N LYS A 279 -12.31 5.82 -16.16
CA LYS A 279 -13.17 4.94 -16.97
C LYS A 279 -14.55 4.75 -16.34
N LEU A 280 -14.61 4.46 -15.05
CA LEU A 280 -15.86 4.25 -14.32
C LEU A 280 -16.69 5.54 -14.26
N ALA A 281 -16.08 6.71 -14.00
CA ALA A 281 -16.74 8.01 -14.05
C ALA A 281 -17.33 8.30 -15.43
N GLY A 282 -16.61 7.94 -16.50
CA GLY A 282 -17.07 8.01 -17.89
C GLY A 282 -18.06 6.91 -18.30
N LYS A 283 -18.53 6.07 -17.37
CA LYS A 283 -19.40 4.91 -17.61
C LYS A 283 -18.85 3.93 -18.66
N GLN A 284 -17.53 3.83 -18.73
CA GLN A 284 -16.86 2.87 -19.59
C GLN A 284 -16.64 1.54 -18.84
N ALA A 285 -16.56 0.46 -19.59
CA ALA A 285 -16.23 -0.84 -19.01
C ALA A 285 -14.82 -0.84 -18.41
N SER A 286 -14.68 -1.39 -17.22
CA SER A 286 -13.40 -1.61 -16.55
C SER A 286 -13.41 -2.99 -15.90
N GLU A 287 -12.22 -3.58 -15.76
CA GLU A 287 -12.05 -4.77 -14.94
C GLU A 287 -12.35 -4.41 -13.48
N ARG A 288 -13.02 -5.32 -12.76
CA ARG A 288 -13.34 -5.11 -11.35
C ARG A 288 -12.14 -5.35 -10.43
N THR A 289 -11.20 -6.17 -10.87
CA THR A 289 -9.96 -6.44 -10.15
C THR A 289 -8.79 -6.38 -11.13
N LEU A 290 -7.83 -5.51 -10.85
CA LEU A 290 -6.62 -5.34 -11.65
C LEU A 290 -5.41 -5.67 -10.78
N TRP A 291 -4.72 -6.74 -11.15
CA TRP A 291 -3.55 -7.21 -10.43
C TRP A 291 -2.26 -6.62 -10.99
N VAL A 292 -1.46 -6.02 -10.11
CA VAL A 292 -0.09 -5.58 -10.38
C VAL A 292 0.84 -6.61 -9.74
N PRO A 293 1.64 -7.36 -10.52
CA PRO A 293 2.43 -8.47 -9.98
C PRO A 293 3.52 -8.00 -9.02
N PHE A 294 3.87 -8.86 -8.06
CA PHE A 294 5.09 -8.76 -7.28
C PHE A 294 6.29 -9.33 -8.05
N GLU A 295 7.50 -8.85 -7.74
CA GLU A 295 8.74 -9.32 -8.35
C GLU A 295 9.84 -9.45 -7.29
N LEU A 296 10.54 -10.60 -7.25
CA LEU A 296 11.66 -10.78 -6.31
C LEU A 296 12.86 -9.93 -6.74
N VAL A 297 13.40 -9.17 -5.79
CA VAL A 297 14.60 -8.35 -5.98
C VAL A 297 15.73 -8.85 -5.06
N THR A 298 16.88 -9.05 -5.66
CA THR A 298 18.11 -9.46 -5.00
C THR A 298 19.26 -8.55 -5.47
N PRO A 299 20.43 -8.58 -4.85
CA PRO A 299 21.59 -7.81 -5.33
C PRO A 299 21.90 -8.02 -6.81
N ASP A 300 21.62 -9.20 -7.37
CA ASP A 300 21.93 -9.54 -8.76
C ASP A 300 21.05 -8.78 -9.78
N ASN A 301 19.80 -8.44 -9.42
CA ASN A 301 18.86 -7.79 -10.33
C ASN A 301 18.38 -6.40 -9.85
N MET A 302 18.79 -5.92 -8.68
CA MET A 302 18.32 -4.66 -8.10
C MET A 302 18.54 -3.43 -9.00
N ALA A 303 19.53 -3.48 -9.88
CA ALA A 303 19.84 -2.36 -10.79
C ALA A 303 18.67 -2.02 -11.73
N ALA A 304 17.79 -2.99 -12.05
CA ALA A 304 16.60 -2.78 -12.86
C ALA A 304 15.51 -1.94 -12.15
N TYR A 305 15.55 -1.87 -10.83
CA TYR A 305 14.56 -1.20 -9.97
C TYR A 305 15.06 0.16 -9.43
N GLN A 306 16.33 0.49 -9.63
CA GLN A 306 16.92 1.80 -9.27
C GLN A 306 16.66 2.78 -10.43
N LYS A 307 15.57 3.56 -10.34
CA LYS A 307 15.25 4.62 -11.32
C LYS A 307 15.43 5.99 -10.72
#